data_448d434af4ce4e85fd9645f68c0c16e9
#
_entry.id   448d434af4ce4e85fd9645f68c0c16e9
#
_cell.length_a   1.000
_cell.length_b   1.000
_cell.length_c   1.000
_cell.angle_alpha   90.00
_cell.angle_beta   90.00
_cell.angle_gamma   90.00
#
_symmetry.space_group_name_H-M   'P 1'
#
loop_
_entity.id
_entity.type
_entity.pdbx_description
1 polymer ?
#
loop_
_entity_poly.entity_id
_entity_poly.type
_entity_poly.pdbx_seq_one_letter_code
_entity_poly.pdbx_strand_id
1 'polypeptide(L)'
;MKKMFALLLMILFLGGCFAQAESAESVYDVLTHLMNGRTFTLTVTAESEAEELANVIAQYGAVTCTLRQENDEILLTAACDGDAYLNATATKESVRFDTNLIENGTFSSDWAALAPVITREAGMFSVTMTGPDHELIRFTCKASGESPDDCQVEIDIGYITGPGNVHSLWDSITNEDGKSSREFYFTFSEEEYGMECEGASSTETAEDGSLIITREETGVLTYQEDELGEIIFRSTLTIQ
;
A
#
# COMPACT_ATOMS: atom_id res chain seq x y z
N MET A 1 4.60 9.82 12.88
CA MET A 1 3.63 8.72 13.02
C MET A 1 2.41 8.87 12.11
N LYS A 2 1.61 9.98 12.15
CA LYS A 2 0.39 10.11 11.32
C LYS A 2 0.61 9.90 9.81
N LYS A 3 1.71 10.40 9.25
CA LYS A 3 2.05 10.28 7.82
C LYS A 3 2.42 8.85 7.40
N MET A 4 2.92 8.05 8.32
CA MET A 4 3.35 6.66 8.13
C MET A 4 2.22 5.69 7.92
N PHE A 5 1.20 5.76 8.77
CA PHE A 5 0.07 4.83 8.74
C PHE A 5 -0.71 4.91 7.43
N ALA A 6 -0.83 6.12 6.87
CA ALA A 6 -1.49 6.33 5.58
C ALA A 6 -0.69 5.78 4.39
N LEU A 7 0.64 5.92 4.44
CA LEU A 7 1.53 5.34 3.41
C LEU A 7 1.51 3.80 3.48
N LEU A 8 1.54 3.25 4.70
CA LEU A 8 1.44 1.83 4.99
C LEU A 8 0.19 1.18 4.37
N LEU A 9 -0.94 1.87 4.48
CA LEU A 9 -2.22 1.39 3.96
C LEU A 9 -2.31 1.44 2.44
N MET A 10 -1.67 2.45 1.82
CA MET A 10 -1.56 2.50 0.36
C MET A 10 -0.83 1.29 -0.21
N ILE A 11 0.16 0.78 0.53
CA ILE A 11 1.01 -0.34 0.12
C ILE A 11 0.31 -1.67 0.29
N LEU A 12 -0.45 -1.85 1.37
CA LEU A 12 -1.31 -3.02 1.56
C LEU A 12 -2.29 -3.20 0.40
N PHE A 13 -2.69 -2.08 -0.22
CA PHE A 13 -3.61 -2.07 -1.35
C PHE A 13 -2.99 -2.59 -2.65
N LEU A 14 -1.75 -2.23 -2.90
CA LEU A 14 -1.05 -2.60 -4.14
C LEU A 14 -0.56 -4.06 -4.13
N GLY A 15 -0.34 -4.63 -2.94
CA GLY A 15 0.25 -5.95 -2.78
C GLY A 15 -0.56 -7.15 -3.25
N GLY A 16 -1.87 -7.01 -3.43
CA GLY A 16 -2.75 -8.15 -3.77
C GLY A 16 -3.00 -8.41 -5.26
N CYS A 17 -2.50 -7.58 -6.19
CA CYS A 17 -3.02 -7.55 -7.56
C CYS A 17 -1.98 -7.64 -8.69
N PHE A 18 -0.72 -7.94 -8.41
CA PHE A 18 0.37 -7.79 -9.38
C PHE A 18 0.67 -9.00 -10.30
N ALA A 19 -0.22 -9.95 -10.43
CA ALA A 19 -0.03 -11.04 -11.38
C ALA A 19 -0.26 -10.56 -12.83
N GLN A 20 0.82 -10.54 -13.63
CA GLN A 20 0.85 -10.43 -15.08
C GLN A 20 0.38 -9.12 -15.73
N ALA A 21 1.27 -8.15 -15.85
CA ALA A 21 1.12 -7.08 -16.83
C ALA A 21 2.13 -7.22 -17.97
N GLU A 22 1.69 -7.58 -19.17
CA GLU A 22 2.50 -7.53 -20.39
C GLU A 22 2.47 -6.13 -21.01
N SER A 23 3.64 -5.54 -21.26
CA SER A 23 3.89 -4.37 -22.14
C SER A 23 3.13 -3.05 -21.89
N ALA A 24 2.94 -2.59 -20.64
CA ALA A 24 2.49 -1.23 -20.42
C ALA A 24 3.64 -0.23 -20.67
N GLU A 25 3.35 0.88 -21.35
CA GLU A 25 4.32 1.92 -21.72
C GLU A 25 4.40 3.05 -20.69
N SER A 26 3.38 3.21 -19.84
CA SER A 26 3.28 4.25 -18.83
C SER A 26 2.79 3.72 -17.47
N VAL A 27 2.98 4.51 -16.40
CA VAL A 27 2.43 4.19 -15.08
C VAL A 27 0.90 4.05 -15.12
N TYR A 28 0.22 4.92 -15.87
CA TYR A 28 -1.23 4.85 -16.06
C TYR A 28 -1.66 3.55 -16.75
N ASP A 29 -0.96 3.13 -17.81
CA ASP A 29 -1.28 1.90 -18.53
C ASP A 29 -1.08 0.67 -17.64
N VAL A 30 -0.01 0.68 -16.82
CA VAL A 30 0.22 -0.37 -15.82
C VAL A 30 -0.93 -0.47 -14.83
N LEU A 31 -1.33 0.65 -14.22
CA LEU A 31 -2.43 0.69 -13.25
C LEU A 31 -3.76 0.24 -13.90
N THR A 32 -4.05 0.72 -15.11
CA THR A 32 -5.25 0.32 -15.85
C THR A 32 -5.26 -1.18 -16.13
N HIS A 33 -4.12 -1.73 -16.54
CA HIS A 33 -4.00 -3.16 -16.79
C HIS A 33 -4.19 -3.99 -15.52
N LEU A 34 -3.58 -3.57 -14.41
CA LEU A 34 -3.72 -4.23 -13.11
C LEU A 34 -5.17 -4.22 -12.62
N MET A 35 -5.85 -3.10 -12.76
CA MET A 35 -7.25 -2.96 -12.36
C MET A 35 -8.18 -3.79 -13.24
N ASN A 36 -7.90 -3.85 -14.54
CA ASN A 36 -8.71 -4.59 -15.52
C ASN A 36 -10.22 -4.29 -15.40
N GLY A 37 -10.57 -3.02 -15.18
CA GLY A 37 -11.95 -2.56 -14.98
C GLY A 37 -12.57 -2.91 -13.62
N ARG A 38 -11.79 -3.45 -12.67
CA ARG A 38 -12.25 -3.82 -11.34
C ARG A 38 -12.14 -2.64 -10.38
N THR A 39 -12.96 -2.69 -9.34
CA THR A 39 -12.87 -1.82 -8.18
C THR A 39 -12.30 -2.61 -7.00
N PHE A 40 -11.33 -2.02 -6.31
CA PHE A 40 -10.70 -2.59 -5.13
C PHE A 40 -11.10 -1.75 -3.92
N THR A 41 -11.59 -2.40 -2.88
CA THR A 41 -11.89 -1.75 -1.60
C THR A 41 -11.22 -2.53 -0.49
N LEU A 42 -10.27 -1.90 0.20
CA LEU A 42 -9.59 -2.44 1.37
C LEU A 42 -10.09 -1.72 2.61
N THR A 43 -10.53 -2.46 3.60
CA THR A 43 -10.81 -1.94 4.94
C THR A 43 -9.85 -2.59 5.94
N VAL A 44 -9.22 -1.77 6.78
CA VAL A 44 -8.29 -2.23 7.81
C VAL A 44 -8.69 -1.65 9.15
N THR A 45 -8.72 -2.51 10.16
CA THR A 45 -8.82 -2.11 11.57
C THR A 45 -7.63 -2.67 12.32
N ALA A 46 -7.25 -2.00 13.40
CA ALA A 46 -6.19 -2.45 14.29
C ALA A 46 -6.63 -2.30 15.74
N GLU A 47 -6.11 -3.13 16.62
CA GLU A 47 -6.29 -3.05 18.07
C GLU A 47 -5.00 -3.47 18.79
N SER A 48 -4.79 -2.98 20.01
CA SER A 48 -3.66 -3.34 20.87
C SER A 48 -4.07 -3.28 22.32
N GLU A 49 -3.53 -4.19 23.15
CA GLU A 49 -3.68 -4.12 24.62
C GLU A 49 -2.65 -3.17 25.26
N ALA A 50 -1.57 -2.81 24.55
CA ALA A 50 -0.61 -1.81 25.00
C ALA A 50 -1.22 -0.41 24.93
N GLU A 51 -1.38 0.25 26.08
CA GLU A 51 -2.13 1.52 26.21
C GLU A 51 -1.63 2.61 25.26
N GLU A 52 -0.32 2.74 25.09
CA GLU A 52 0.26 3.74 24.19
C GLU A 52 -0.09 3.48 22.72
N LEU A 53 0.00 2.22 22.28
CA LEU A 53 -0.38 1.81 20.92
C LEU A 53 -1.88 1.90 20.70
N ALA A 54 -2.69 1.46 21.67
CA ALA A 54 -4.15 1.56 21.62
C ALA A 54 -4.61 3.02 21.45
N ASN A 55 -4.00 3.96 22.17
CA ASN A 55 -4.30 5.39 22.06
C ASN A 55 -3.90 5.96 20.68
N VAL A 56 -2.82 5.49 20.09
CA VAL A 56 -2.42 5.88 18.73
C VAL A 56 -3.39 5.30 17.69
N ILE A 57 -3.72 4.02 17.81
CA ILE A 57 -4.63 3.31 16.90
C ILE A 57 -6.02 3.93 16.93
N ALA A 58 -6.55 4.23 18.12
CA ALA A 58 -7.87 4.83 18.29
C ALA A 58 -8.05 6.21 17.60
N GLN A 59 -6.95 6.90 17.27
CA GLN A 59 -7.01 8.18 16.54
C GLN A 59 -7.29 8.00 15.04
N TYR A 60 -7.18 6.78 14.52
CA TYR A 60 -7.35 6.48 13.10
C TYR A 60 -8.64 5.72 12.81
N GLY A 61 -9.17 4.99 13.79
CA GLY A 61 -10.36 4.15 13.62
C GLY A 61 -10.20 3.13 12.48
N ALA A 62 -11.28 2.86 11.78
CA ALA A 62 -11.25 2.02 10.58
C ALA A 62 -10.72 2.81 9.38
N VAL A 63 -9.73 2.25 8.70
CA VAL A 63 -9.19 2.84 7.46
C VAL A 63 -9.75 2.11 6.26
N THR A 64 -10.31 2.85 5.31
CA THR A 64 -10.83 2.33 4.06
C THR A 64 -10.11 2.99 2.89
N CYS A 65 -9.57 2.15 1.99
CA CYS A 65 -8.97 2.57 0.74
C CYS A 65 -9.80 2.02 -0.43
N THR A 66 -10.12 2.87 -1.38
CA THR A 66 -10.82 2.47 -2.61
C THR A 66 -10.02 2.89 -3.82
N LEU A 67 -9.77 1.95 -4.73
CA LEU A 67 -9.16 2.18 -6.02
C LEU A 67 -10.16 1.77 -7.09
N ARG A 68 -10.51 2.68 -7.98
CA ARG A 68 -11.47 2.45 -9.07
C ARG A 68 -11.08 3.21 -10.32
N GLN A 69 -11.57 2.73 -11.45
CA GLN A 69 -11.47 3.43 -12.72
C GLN A 69 -12.82 4.01 -13.10
N GLU A 70 -12.85 5.30 -13.37
CA GLU A 70 -14.04 5.99 -13.88
C GLU A 70 -13.66 6.76 -15.15
N ASN A 71 -14.32 6.46 -16.26
CA ASN A 71 -13.96 6.99 -17.58
C ASN A 71 -12.48 6.71 -17.89
N ASP A 72 -11.68 7.77 -18.10
CA ASP A 72 -10.24 7.68 -18.37
C ASP A 72 -9.41 8.10 -17.14
N GLU A 73 -9.96 8.03 -15.93
CA GLU A 73 -9.30 8.38 -14.69
C GLU A 73 -9.22 7.19 -13.75
N ILE A 74 -8.10 7.06 -13.04
CA ILE A 74 -7.92 6.14 -11.93
C ILE A 74 -8.01 6.94 -10.65
N LEU A 75 -8.95 6.58 -9.79
CA LEU A 75 -9.26 7.28 -8.55
C LEU A 75 -8.87 6.42 -7.36
N LEU A 76 -8.03 6.96 -6.48
CA LEU A 76 -7.71 6.40 -5.17
C LEU A 76 -8.27 7.33 -4.10
N THR A 77 -9.02 6.76 -3.17
CA THR A 77 -9.49 7.47 -1.97
C THR A 77 -9.08 6.66 -0.74
N ALA A 78 -8.49 7.32 0.25
CA ALA A 78 -8.26 6.73 1.55
C ALA A 78 -8.93 7.59 2.64
N ALA A 79 -9.64 6.93 3.55
CA ALA A 79 -10.43 7.55 4.60
C ALA A 79 -10.21 6.85 5.95
N CYS A 80 -10.24 7.62 7.03
CA CYS A 80 -10.30 7.13 8.42
C CYS A 80 -11.67 7.43 8.98
N ASP A 81 -12.39 6.43 9.47
CA ASP A 81 -13.77 6.56 9.97
C ASP A 81 -14.73 7.31 9.02
N GLY A 82 -14.50 7.18 7.71
CA GLY A 82 -15.28 7.85 6.67
C GLY A 82 -14.79 9.24 6.26
N ASP A 83 -13.89 9.86 7.03
CA ASP A 83 -13.29 11.14 6.66
C ASP A 83 -12.10 10.93 5.73
N ALA A 84 -12.20 11.41 4.49
CA ALA A 84 -11.14 11.29 3.50
C ALA A 84 -9.89 12.08 3.94
N TYR A 85 -8.74 11.40 3.95
CA TYR A 85 -7.45 12.03 4.23
C TYR A 85 -6.50 12.03 3.03
N LEU A 86 -6.79 11.22 2.02
CA LEU A 86 -6.05 11.18 0.76
C LEU A 86 -7.02 10.92 -0.40
N ASN A 87 -6.91 11.75 -1.42
CA ASN A 87 -7.50 11.48 -2.72
C ASN A 87 -6.39 11.58 -3.77
N ALA A 88 -6.34 10.63 -4.68
CA ALA A 88 -5.45 10.71 -5.83
C ALA A 88 -6.23 10.45 -7.11
N THR A 89 -5.88 11.18 -8.15
CA THR A 89 -6.43 11.01 -9.50
C THR A 89 -5.27 10.88 -10.46
N ALA A 90 -5.26 9.79 -11.23
CA ALA A 90 -4.29 9.57 -12.28
C ALA A 90 -5.01 9.54 -13.64
N THR A 91 -4.49 10.30 -14.59
CA THR A 91 -4.87 10.29 -16.01
C THR A 91 -3.70 9.78 -16.84
N LYS A 92 -3.85 9.69 -18.16
CA LYS A 92 -2.73 9.36 -19.07
C LYS A 92 -1.59 10.37 -19.03
N GLU A 93 -1.91 11.64 -18.76
CA GLU A 93 -0.98 12.75 -18.83
C GLU A 93 -0.39 13.11 -17.47
N SER A 94 -1.18 12.96 -16.40
CA SER A 94 -0.83 13.55 -15.10
C SER A 94 -1.33 12.74 -13.92
N VAL A 95 -0.78 13.06 -12.75
CA VAL A 95 -1.26 12.60 -11.46
C VAL A 95 -1.48 13.80 -10.54
N ARG A 96 -2.55 13.72 -9.75
CA ARG A 96 -2.86 14.68 -8.69
C ARG A 96 -3.09 13.95 -7.38
N PHE A 97 -2.49 14.47 -6.32
CA PHE A 97 -2.74 14.06 -4.95
C PHE A 97 -3.33 15.23 -4.16
N ASP A 98 -4.26 14.91 -3.28
CA ASP A 98 -4.89 15.86 -2.36
C ASP A 98 -5.00 15.18 -0.99
N THR A 99 -4.28 15.70 0.00
CA THR A 99 -4.19 15.07 1.33
C THR A 99 -4.17 16.11 2.43
N ASN A 100 -4.82 15.79 3.55
CA ASN A 100 -4.75 16.59 4.77
C ASN A 100 -3.66 16.11 5.75
N LEU A 101 -2.89 15.09 5.38
CA LEU A 101 -1.83 14.54 6.22
C LEU A 101 -0.60 15.45 6.32
N ILE A 102 -0.43 16.35 5.38
CA ILE A 102 0.67 17.33 5.32
C ILE A 102 0.12 18.73 5.07
N GLU A 103 0.83 19.73 5.56
CA GLU A 103 0.54 21.12 5.24
C GLU A 103 0.76 21.39 3.75
N ASN A 104 -0.16 22.07 3.09
CA ASN A 104 -0.18 22.27 1.63
C ASN A 104 -0.19 20.96 0.84
N GLY A 105 -0.95 19.98 1.29
CA GLY A 105 -0.95 18.60 0.80
C GLY A 105 -1.60 18.38 -0.57
N THR A 106 -1.66 19.40 -1.44
CA THR A 106 -2.08 19.25 -2.83
C THR A 106 -0.85 19.22 -3.73
N PHE A 107 -0.72 18.16 -4.50
CA PHE A 107 0.33 17.98 -5.49
C PHE A 107 -0.29 17.61 -6.82
N SER A 108 0.20 18.19 -7.91
CA SER A 108 -0.19 17.82 -9.27
C SER A 108 1.02 17.92 -10.18
N SER A 109 1.25 16.90 -10.97
CA SER A 109 2.37 16.87 -11.93
C SER A 109 2.00 16.07 -13.17
N ASP A 110 2.55 16.47 -14.30
CA ASP A 110 2.54 15.65 -15.50
C ASP A 110 3.49 14.45 -15.30
N TRP A 111 3.11 13.28 -15.81
CA TRP A 111 3.99 12.10 -15.75
C TRP A 111 5.36 12.36 -16.36
N ALA A 112 5.41 13.17 -17.44
CA ALA A 112 6.66 13.53 -18.08
C ALA A 112 7.60 14.32 -17.15
N ALA A 113 7.07 15.15 -16.25
CA ALA A 113 7.85 15.90 -15.28
C ALA A 113 8.41 14.99 -14.16
N LEU A 114 7.70 13.92 -13.82
CA LEU A 114 8.17 12.91 -12.87
C LEU A 114 9.19 11.93 -13.48
N ALA A 115 9.37 11.97 -14.79
CA ALA A 115 10.30 11.13 -15.54
C ALA A 115 10.27 9.63 -15.11
N PRO A 116 9.11 8.95 -15.12
CA PRO A 116 8.98 7.60 -14.60
C PRO A 116 9.80 6.63 -15.46
N VAL A 117 10.57 5.78 -14.79
CA VAL A 117 11.26 4.64 -15.38
C VAL A 117 10.64 3.37 -14.86
N ILE A 118 10.09 2.58 -15.77
CA ILE A 118 9.40 1.32 -15.45
C ILE A 118 10.30 0.17 -15.87
N THR A 119 10.59 -0.74 -14.94
CA THR A 119 11.30 -1.99 -15.23
C THR A 119 10.46 -3.19 -14.84
N ARG A 120 10.64 -4.29 -15.58
CA ARG A 120 9.98 -5.57 -15.33
C ARG A 120 10.96 -6.70 -15.55
N GLU A 121 11.20 -7.48 -14.52
CA GLU A 121 12.08 -8.63 -14.57
C GLU A 121 11.51 -9.76 -13.71
N ALA A 122 11.30 -10.94 -14.31
CA ALA A 122 11.00 -12.18 -13.60
C ALA A 122 9.95 -12.08 -12.48
N GLY A 123 8.82 -11.44 -12.74
CA GLY A 123 7.74 -11.24 -11.76
C GLY A 123 7.92 -10.00 -10.86
N MET A 124 8.99 -9.24 -11.08
CA MET A 124 9.23 -7.98 -10.39
C MET A 124 8.81 -6.80 -11.28
N PHE A 125 8.15 -5.84 -10.68
CA PHE A 125 7.78 -4.57 -11.28
C PHE A 125 8.38 -3.44 -10.45
N SER A 126 9.06 -2.51 -11.09
CA SER A 126 9.63 -1.34 -10.42
C SER A 126 9.33 -0.07 -11.18
N VAL A 127 8.97 0.97 -10.46
CA VAL A 127 8.81 2.33 -10.96
C VAL A 127 9.73 3.24 -10.16
N THR A 128 10.57 3.99 -10.88
CA THR A 128 11.38 5.05 -10.28
C THR A 128 10.94 6.38 -10.85
N MET A 129 10.70 7.37 -10.01
CA MET A 129 10.25 8.71 -10.39
C MET A 129 11.10 9.76 -9.69
N THR A 130 11.18 10.96 -10.28
CA THR A 130 11.77 12.13 -9.64
C THR A 130 10.64 13.03 -9.18
N GLY A 131 10.53 13.25 -7.87
CA GLY A 131 9.54 14.15 -7.29
C GLY A 131 9.84 15.63 -7.53
N PRO A 132 8.92 16.55 -7.13
CA PRO A 132 8.99 17.97 -7.43
C PRO A 132 10.20 18.67 -6.78
N ASP A 133 10.68 18.16 -5.65
CA ASP A 133 11.86 18.67 -4.94
C ASP A 133 13.14 17.91 -5.29
N HIS A 134 13.15 17.22 -6.44
CA HIS A 134 14.23 16.37 -6.94
C HIS A 134 14.54 15.14 -6.08
N GLU A 135 13.64 14.77 -5.20
CA GLU A 135 13.69 13.50 -4.47
C GLU A 135 13.50 12.32 -5.44
N LEU A 136 14.26 11.27 -5.22
CA LEU A 136 14.10 10.01 -5.96
C LEU A 136 13.05 9.14 -5.24
N ILE A 137 11.96 8.84 -5.92
CA ILE A 137 10.90 7.94 -5.44
C ILE A 137 11.06 6.61 -6.17
N ARG A 138 11.24 5.54 -5.41
CA ARG A 138 11.31 4.18 -5.94
C ARG A 138 10.19 3.34 -5.33
N PHE A 139 9.44 2.71 -6.20
CA PHE A 139 8.46 1.69 -5.85
C PHE A 139 8.85 0.40 -6.54
N THR A 140 9.00 -0.68 -5.78
CA THR A 140 9.26 -2.01 -6.32
C THR A 140 8.24 -2.97 -5.74
N CYS A 141 7.59 -3.72 -6.61
CA CYS A 141 6.69 -4.79 -6.22
C CYS A 141 7.12 -6.08 -6.90
N LYS A 142 7.20 -7.15 -6.12
CA LYS A 142 7.39 -8.50 -6.60
C LYS A 142 6.19 -9.32 -6.16
N ALA A 143 5.53 -9.95 -7.11
CA ALA A 143 4.42 -10.85 -6.86
C ALA A 143 4.73 -12.23 -7.43
N SER A 144 4.43 -13.27 -6.68
CA SER A 144 4.55 -14.67 -7.09
C SER A 144 3.34 -15.46 -6.60
N GLY A 145 3.07 -16.59 -7.25
CA GLY A 145 1.91 -17.42 -6.97
C GLY A 145 0.89 -17.42 -8.09
N GLU A 146 0.04 -18.44 -8.13
CA GLU A 146 -0.95 -18.65 -9.19
C GLU A 146 -2.36 -18.23 -8.74
N SER A 147 -2.59 -18.12 -7.43
CA SER A 147 -3.86 -17.75 -6.84
C SER A 147 -3.68 -16.73 -5.70
N PRO A 148 -4.74 -16.02 -5.29
CA PRO A 148 -4.68 -15.14 -4.11
C PRO A 148 -4.31 -15.86 -2.81
N ASP A 149 -4.60 -17.15 -2.71
CA ASP A 149 -4.29 -17.96 -1.54
C ASP A 149 -2.83 -18.42 -1.49
N ASP A 150 -2.16 -18.45 -2.65
CA ASP A 150 -0.75 -18.86 -2.80
C ASP A 150 0.14 -17.68 -3.22
N CYS A 151 -0.32 -16.47 -3.01
CA CYS A 151 0.36 -15.28 -3.49
C CYS A 151 1.34 -14.76 -2.44
N GLN A 152 2.58 -14.55 -2.85
CA GLN A 152 3.56 -13.76 -2.12
C GLN A 152 3.72 -12.41 -2.81
N VAL A 153 3.65 -11.34 -2.04
CA VAL A 153 3.87 -9.98 -2.51
C VAL A 153 4.93 -9.31 -1.65
N GLU A 154 5.99 -8.83 -2.29
CA GLU A 154 7.02 -8.01 -1.67
C GLU A 154 6.91 -6.59 -2.24
N ILE A 155 6.88 -5.58 -1.36
CA ILE A 155 6.83 -4.17 -1.73
C ILE A 155 7.97 -3.44 -1.06
N ASP A 156 8.77 -2.73 -1.85
CA ASP A 156 9.79 -1.81 -1.36
C ASP A 156 9.48 -0.41 -1.90
N ILE A 157 9.33 0.54 -0.99
CA ILE A 157 9.20 1.96 -1.34
C ILE A 157 10.32 2.71 -0.66
N GLY A 158 11.16 3.33 -1.49
CA GLY A 158 12.24 4.18 -1.03
C GLY A 158 12.15 5.55 -1.64
N TYR A 159 12.44 6.58 -0.88
CA TYR A 159 12.66 7.91 -1.42
C TYR A 159 13.80 8.64 -0.69
N ILE A 160 14.48 9.50 -1.42
CA ILE A 160 15.61 10.27 -0.92
C ILE A 160 15.22 11.75 -1.01
N THR A 161 15.08 12.39 0.15
CA THR A 161 14.82 13.83 0.25
C THR A 161 16.06 14.55 0.68
N GLY A 162 16.77 15.14 -0.29
CA GLY A 162 18.00 15.86 -0.02
C GLY A 162 19.19 14.97 0.37
N PRO A 163 20.37 15.53 0.62
CA PRO A 163 21.53 14.77 1.01
C PRO A 163 21.37 14.19 2.42
N GLY A 164 21.24 12.87 2.52
CA GLY A 164 21.30 12.11 3.76
C GLY A 164 19.96 11.64 4.34
N ASN A 165 18.81 12.03 3.79
CA ASN A 165 17.52 11.56 4.27
C ASN A 165 17.00 10.44 3.37
N VAL A 166 17.03 9.22 3.86
CA VAL A 166 16.44 8.05 3.20
C VAL A 166 15.23 7.60 4.01
N HIS A 167 14.09 7.54 3.35
CA HIS A 167 12.89 6.91 3.89
C HIS A 167 12.68 5.62 3.14
N SER A 168 12.58 4.53 3.84
CA SER A 168 12.36 3.21 3.26
C SER A 168 11.23 2.52 3.97
N LEU A 169 10.40 1.88 3.20
CA LEU A 169 9.37 0.99 3.67
C LEU A 169 9.51 -0.31 2.89
N TRP A 170 9.57 -1.41 3.59
CA TRP A 170 9.50 -2.74 3.04
C TRP A 170 8.35 -3.49 3.68
N ASP A 171 7.52 -4.14 2.88
CA ASP A 171 6.38 -4.92 3.30
C ASP A 171 6.32 -6.20 2.46
N SER A 172 6.32 -7.35 3.09
CA SER A 172 6.14 -8.65 2.45
C SER A 172 4.94 -9.35 3.05
N ILE A 173 3.99 -9.70 2.21
CA ILE A 173 2.78 -10.42 2.58
C ILE A 173 2.78 -11.76 1.86
N THR A 174 2.70 -12.83 2.62
CA THR A 174 2.56 -14.19 2.11
C THR A 174 1.21 -14.75 2.55
N ASN A 175 0.43 -15.24 1.59
CA ASN A 175 -0.76 -16.05 1.87
C ASN A 175 -0.53 -17.41 1.26
N GLU A 176 -0.62 -18.45 2.05
CA GLU A 176 -0.40 -19.84 1.65
C GLU A 176 -1.26 -20.77 2.50
N ASP A 177 -2.03 -21.63 1.88
CA ASP A 177 -2.88 -22.60 2.58
C ASP A 177 -3.80 -22.01 3.67
N GLY A 178 -4.36 -20.82 3.43
CA GLY A 178 -5.21 -20.13 4.41
C GLY A 178 -4.44 -19.53 5.59
N LYS A 179 -3.12 -19.46 5.51
CA LYS A 179 -2.27 -18.75 6.45
C LYS A 179 -1.86 -17.40 5.88
N SER A 180 -1.74 -16.41 6.75
CA SER A 180 -1.20 -15.11 6.44
C SER A 180 0.08 -14.91 7.23
N SER A 181 1.13 -14.47 6.54
CA SER A 181 2.40 -14.09 7.14
C SER A 181 2.83 -12.76 6.55
N ARG A 182 3.30 -11.86 7.40
CA ARG A 182 3.72 -10.54 6.99
C ARG A 182 4.96 -10.11 7.74
N GLU A 183 5.93 -9.62 6.99
CA GLU A 183 7.09 -8.90 7.52
C GLU A 183 7.03 -7.46 7.03
N PHE A 184 7.27 -6.54 7.95
CA PHE A 184 7.18 -5.13 7.71
C PHE A 184 8.32 -4.38 8.36
N TYR A 185 9.05 -3.57 7.58
CA TYR A 185 10.13 -2.72 8.06
C TYR A 185 9.98 -1.31 7.50
N PHE A 186 10.32 -0.36 8.33
CA PHE A 186 10.19 1.04 8.02
C PHE A 186 11.36 1.81 8.64
N THR A 187 12.01 2.64 7.83
CA THR A 187 13.11 3.51 8.25
C THR A 187 12.80 4.96 7.96
N PHE A 188 12.95 5.81 8.95
CA PHE A 188 12.79 7.24 8.82
C PHE A 188 13.84 7.96 9.65
N SER A 189 14.72 8.76 9.00
CA SER A 189 15.75 9.57 9.67
C SER A 189 16.57 8.77 10.70
N GLU A 190 17.06 7.60 10.30
CA GLU A 190 17.82 6.67 11.16
C GLU A 190 16.98 5.91 12.22
N GLU A 191 15.68 6.18 12.31
CA GLU A 191 14.77 5.43 13.17
C GLU A 191 14.23 4.20 12.43
N GLU A 192 14.41 3.03 13.00
CA GLU A 192 13.99 1.74 12.43
C GLU A 192 12.83 1.15 13.20
N TYR A 193 11.77 0.80 12.48
CA TYR A 193 10.61 0.07 12.99
C TYR A 193 10.48 -1.25 12.25
N GLY A 194 10.13 -2.29 12.96
CA GLY A 194 9.89 -3.60 12.41
C GLY A 194 8.69 -4.28 13.02
N MET A 195 8.10 -5.20 12.29
CA MET A 195 6.99 -6.00 12.76
C MET A 195 6.93 -7.30 11.96
N GLU A 196 6.82 -8.41 12.66
CA GLU A 196 6.51 -9.71 12.08
C GLU A 196 5.12 -10.11 12.54
N CYS A 197 4.23 -10.39 11.59
CA CYS A 197 2.87 -10.80 11.87
C CYS A 197 2.63 -12.20 11.35
N GLU A 198 1.85 -12.96 12.10
CA GLU A 198 1.30 -14.24 11.66
C GLU A 198 -0.21 -14.26 11.89
N GLY A 199 -0.92 -14.97 11.04
CA GLY A 199 -2.36 -15.05 11.17
C GLY A 199 -3.01 -16.00 10.20
N ALA A 200 -4.27 -15.71 9.92
CA ALA A 200 -5.09 -16.48 8.98
C ALA A 200 -5.60 -15.58 7.86
N SER A 201 -5.66 -16.14 6.68
CA SER A 201 -6.32 -15.55 5.51
C SER A 201 -7.41 -16.48 5.00
N SER A 202 -8.44 -15.90 4.41
CA SER A 202 -9.45 -16.65 3.67
C SER A 202 -9.88 -15.89 2.44
N THR A 203 -10.21 -16.64 1.40
CA THR A 203 -10.69 -16.10 0.14
C THR A 203 -12.04 -16.73 -0.17
N GLU A 204 -13.02 -15.91 -0.49
CA GLU A 204 -14.35 -16.35 -0.89
C GLU A 204 -14.84 -15.57 -2.12
N THR A 205 -15.72 -16.19 -2.89
CA THR A 205 -16.43 -15.52 -3.97
C THR A 205 -17.88 -15.29 -3.52
N ALA A 206 -18.28 -14.02 -3.49
CA ALA A 206 -19.64 -13.64 -3.14
C ALA A 206 -20.65 -14.01 -4.26
N GLU A 207 -21.95 -13.96 -3.95
CA GLU A 207 -23.03 -14.29 -4.91
C GLU A 207 -23.02 -13.37 -6.16
N ASP A 208 -22.54 -12.13 -6.04
CA ASP A 208 -22.41 -11.16 -7.13
C ASP A 208 -21.13 -11.34 -7.96
N GLY A 209 -20.29 -12.32 -7.61
CA GLY A 209 -19.02 -12.61 -8.27
C GLY A 209 -17.82 -11.82 -7.73
N SER A 210 -18.01 -10.98 -6.71
CA SER A 210 -16.91 -10.28 -6.04
C SER A 210 -15.99 -11.27 -5.34
N LEU A 211 -14.68 -11.02 -5.41
CA LEU A 211 -13.68 -11.74 -4.64
C LEU A 211 -13.46 -11.00 -3.31
N ILE A 212 -13.57 -11.71 -2.20
CA ILE A 212 -13.37 -11.17 -0.86
C ILE A 212 -12.20 -11.91 -0.22
N ILE A 213 -11.17 -11.17 0.17
CA ILE A 213 -10.00 -11.69 0.88
C ILE A 213 -10.00 -11.07 2.26
N THR A 214 -10.09 -11.90 3.31
CA THR A 214 -9.99 -11.46 4.70
C THR A 214 -8.70 -11.97 5.32
N ARG A 215 -8.12 -11.15 6.21
CA ARG A 215 -6.95 -11.51 7.01
C ARG A 215 -7.14 -11.03 8.44
N GLU A 216 -6.70 -11.84 9.38
CA GLU A 216 -6.49 -11.46 10.78
C GLU A 216 -5.06 -11.85 11.14
N GLU A 217 -4.25 -10.88 11.50
CA GLU A 217 -2.81 -11.01 11.76
C GLU A 217 -2.49 -10.38 13.10
N THR A 218 -1.66 -11.06 13.88
CA THR A 218 -1.13 -10.58 15.15
C THR A 218 0.38 -10.46 15.04
N GLY A 219 0.92 -9.32 15.42
CA GLY A 219 2.35 -9.06 15.37
C GLY A 219 2.81 -8.13 16.48
N VAL A 220 4.10 -8.16 16.75
CA VAL A 220 4.76 -7.29 17.72
C VAL A 220 5.47 -6.17 16.98
N LEU A 221 5.09 -4.93 17.29
CA LEU A 221 5.79 -3.76 16.78
C LEU A 221 7.07 -3.53 17.57
N THR A 222 8.17 -3.37 16.86
CA THR A 222 9.49 -3.05 17.42
C THR A 222 9.98 -1.69 16.93
N TYR A 223 10.81 -1.05 17.77
CA TYR A 223 11.55 0.16 17.44
C TYR A 223 12.98 0.00 17.88
N GLN A 224 13.94 0.02 16.96
CA GLN A 224 15.37 -0.20 17.25
C GLN A 224 15.61 -1.44 18.13
N GLU A 225 14.96 -2.55 17.80
CA GLU A 225 14.97 -3.82 18.53
C GLU A 225 14.17 -3.83 19.87
N ASP A 226 13.70 -2.69 20.38
CA ASP A 226 12.85 -2.64 21.57
C ASP A 226 11.39 -2.94 21.19
N GLU A 227 10.74 -3.82 21.95
CA GLU A 227 9.34 -4.16 21.79
C GLU A 227 8.43 -3.01 22.27
N LEU A 228 7.56 -2.52 21.38
CA LEU A 228 6.57 -1.50 21.71
C LEU A 228 5.22 -2.11 22.12
N GLY A 229 4.92 -3.31 21.66
CA GLY A 229 3.71 -4.04 22.00
C GLY A 229 3.10 -4.79 20.83
N GLU A 230 2.07 -5.59 21.15
CA GLU A 230 1.33 -6.39 20.19
C GLU A 230 0.23 -5.57 19.51
N ILE A 231 0.05 -5.80 18.20
CA ILE A 231 -1.03 -5.23 17.39
C ILE A 231 -1.73 -6.36 16.67
N ILE A 232 -3.06 -6.35 16.72
CA ILE A 232 -3.91 -7.23 15.93
C ILE A 232 -4.49 -6.41 14.78
N PHE A 233 -4.25 -6.85 13.55
CA PHE A 233 -4.82 -6.27 12.34
C PHE A 233 -5.92 -7.16 11.79
N ARG A 234 -7.03 -6.54 11.36
CA ARG A 234 -8.06 -7.19 10.57
C ARG A 234 -8.25 -6.42 9.29
N SER A 235 -8.10 -7.11 8.17
CA SER A 235 -8.27 -6.50 6.85
C SER A 235 -9.26 -7.29 6.00
N THR A 236 -10.00 -6.55 5.16
CA THR A 236 -10.89 -7.12 4.15
C THR A 236 -10.64 -6.40 2.84
N LEU A 237 -10.20 -7.14 1.82
CA LEU A 237 -10.09 -6.66 0.45
C LEU A 237 -11.24 -7.22 -0.38
N THR A 238 -12.03 -6.33 -0.95
CA THR A 238 -13.10 -6.68 -1.91
C THR A 238 -12.70 -6.25 -3.31
N ILE A 239 -12.79 -7.16 -4.27
CA ILE A 239 -12.48 -6.94 -5.69
C ILE A 239 -13.76 -7.19 -6.49
N GLN A 240 -14.30 -6.13 -7.10
CA GLN A 240 -15.55 -6.14 -7.89
C GLN A 240 -15.29 -5.94 -9.36
#